data_31908af89088179b3315ad2e3c66d237
#
_entry.id   31908af89088179b3315ad2e3c66d237
#
_cell.length_a   1.000
_cell.length_b   1.000
_cell.length_c   1.000
_cell.angle_alpha   90.00
_cell.angle_beta   90.00
_cell.angle_gamma   90.00
#
_symmetry.space_group_name_H-M   'P 1'
#
loop_
_entity.id
_entity.type
_entity.pdbx_description
1 polymer ?
#
loop_
_entity_poly.entity_id
_entity_poly.type
_entity_poly.pdbx_seq_one_letter_code
_entity_poly.pdbx_strand_id
1 'polypeptide(L)'
;MGRYGADAVLRRGVIRMGIYFDNAATTLKKPDCVINAVTEALKNLGNSSRGAYEASMDASRLIYDTRVQLAALFHAGEPRQTAFTSNSTEALNTAILGLLQGSGHVITTVMEHNSVLRPLYRLETMGTELSFLNCGERGELHCEGLEAALRPDTGAVVCTHASNLTGNSVDLKRIGNFCREHNLLFIVDASQTAGTLEIDMQAMNIDVLCFTGHKGLYGPQGTGGICVREGLHISPLKSGGSGIQTYNKEQPSQMPAALEAGTLNGHGIAGLHAALSFIEEVGVEAIHGREMKLMRKFHDGVKEIPGVRIYGDFSEDNRAPIVALNIRDYDSAQVSDELAVGYGISTRPGAHCAPLMHQSLGTVEQGIVRFSFSWFNTEDEIETGIRAVGELAGV
;
A
#
# COMPACT_ATOMS: atom_id res chain seq x y z
N MET A 1 35.87 -7.56 33.17
CA MET A 1 34.43 -7.73 32.93
C MET A 1 33.79 -6.36 33.08
N GLY A 2 33.67 -5.62 32.01
CA GLY A 2 33.14 -4.25 31.99
C GLY A 2 31.63 -4.26 31.79
N ARG A 3 30.92 -3.60 32.68
CA ARG A 3 29.48 -3.30 32.56
C ARG A 3 29.29 -2.34 31.37
N TYR A 4 28.82 -2.82 30.26
CA TYR A 4 28.26 -1.95 29.20
C TYR A 4 26.87 -1.49 29.67
N GLY A 5 26.82 -0.25 30.14
CA GLY A 5 25.61 0.35 30.64
C GLY A 5 24.58 0.56 29.52
N ALA A 6 23.39 0.06 29.76
CA ALA A 6 22.19 0.28 28.94
C ALA A 6 21.81 1.77 28.80
N ASP A 7 22.45 2.67 29.55
CA ASP A 7 22.18 4.11 29.58
C ASP A 7 22.79 4.92 28.43
N ALA A 8 23.69 4.34 27.63
CA ALA A 8 24.37 5.08 26.58
C ALA A 8 23.57 5.19 25.25
N VAL A 9 22.53 4.36 25.07
CA VAL A 9 21.70 4.36 23.86
C VAL A 9 20.53 5.34 23.96
N LEU A 10 20.13 5.74 25.20
CA LEU A 10 18.98 6.62 25.42
C LEU A 10 19.31 8.12 25.54
N ARG A 11 20.59 8.52 25.46
CA ARG A 11 21.01 9.93 25.60
C ARG A 11 21.36 10.66 24.29
N ARG A 12 21.04 10.09 23.13
CA ARG A 12 21.06 10.89 21.89
C ARG A 12 19.70 11.57 21.77
N GLY A 13 19.71 12.83 22.18
CA GLY A 13 18.79 13.92 21.93
C GLY A 13 17.34 13.55 21.65
N VAL A 14 16.41 14.20 22.32
CA VAL A 14 15.03 14.36 21.83
C VAL A 14 15.16 14.67 20.33
N ILE A 15 14.90 13.65 19.49
CA ILE A 15 14.73 13.88 18.07
C ILE A 15 13.58 14.87 18.02
N ARG A 16 13.86 16.16 17.75
CA ARG A 16 12.81 17.09 17.34
C ARG A 16 12.16 16.36 16.18
N MET A 17 10.92 15.91 16.37
CA MET A 17 10.15 15.32 15.26
C MET A 17 10.04 16.43 14.23
N GLY A 18 10.84 16.34 13.18
CA GLY A 18 10.73 17.21 12.03
C GLY A 18 9.40 16.98 11.32
N ILE A 19 9.11 17.80 10.36
CA ILE A 19 7.93 17.65 9.49
C ILE A 19 8.10 16.38 8.66
N TYR A 20 7.08 15.51 8.65
CA TYR A 20 7.13 14.22 7.94
C TYR A 20 6.13 14.18 6.79
N PHE A 21 6.65 14.19 5.56
CA PHE A 21 5.91 14.13 4.31
C PHE A 21 6.25 12.89 3.46
N ASP A 22 6.65 11.77 4.08
CA ASP A 22 6.88 10.50 3.39
C ASP A 22 5.87 9.41 3.82
N ASN A 23 4.60 9.80 4.04
CA ASN A 23 3.54 8.87 4.51
C ASN A 23 3.19 7.79 3.48
N ALA A 24 3.38 8.02 2.19
CA ALA A 24 3.19 7.02 1.13
C ALA A 24 4.25 5.89 1.17
N ALA A 25 5.38 6.07 1.87
CA ALA A 25 6.31 4.99 2.17
C ALA A 25 5.86 4.20 3.42
N THR A 26 5.54 4.91 4.50
CA THR A 26 4.92 4.41 5.73
C THR A 26 4.37 5.59 6.52
N THR A 27 3.21 5.49 7.14
CA THR A 27 2.77 6.53 8.07
C THR A 27 3.65 6.49 9.32
N LEU A 28 4.27 7.61 9.67
CA LEU A 28 5.13 7.68 10.85
C LEU A 28 4.30 7.76 12.13
N LYS A 29 3.37 8.71 12.19
CA LYS A 29 2.50 8.90 13.34
C LYS A 29 1.34 7.91 13.28
N LYS A 30 1.15 7.18 14.37
CA LYS A 30 0.06 6.22 14.54
C LYS A 30 -0.94 6.75 15.56
N PRO A 31 -2.23 6.37 15.48
CA PRO A 31 -3.17 6.60 16.58
C PRO A 31 -2.65 5.99 17.90
N ASP A 32 -2.87 6.64 19.02
CA ASP A 32 -2.41 6.15 20.33
C ASP A 32 -3.01 4.77 20.68
N CYS A 33 -4.23 4.49 20.22
CA CYS A 33 -4.86 3.18 20.37
C CYS A 33 -4.02 2.05 19.73
N VAL A 34 -3.34 2.31 18.61
CA VAL A 34 -2.47 1.33 17.94
C VAL A 34 -1.25 1.02 18.78
N ILE A 35 -0.59 2.05 19.31
CA ILE A 35 0.59 1.89 20.17
C ILE A 35 0.22 1.11 21.43
N ASN A 36 -0.89 1.46 22.06
CA ASN A 36 -1.40 0.79 23.26
C ASN A 36 -1.75 -0.67 22.98
N ALA A 37 -2.45 -0.96 21.88
CA ALA A 37 -2.85 -2.32 21.50
C ALA A 37 -1.63 -3.22 21.27
N VAL A 38 -0.59 -2.74 20.57
CA VAL A 38 0.66 -3.50 20.38
C VAL A 38 1.36 -3.76 21.71
N THR A 39 1.42 -2.74 22.57
CA THR A 39 2.06 -2.86 23.89
C THR A 39 1.36 -3.89 24.79
N GLU A 40 0.03 -3.86 24.81
CA GLU A 40 -0.76 -4.84 25.59
C GLU A 40 -0.70 -6.25 24.99
N ALA A 41 -0.70 -6.36 23.67
CA ALA A 41 -0.55 -7.64 23.00
C ALA A 41 0.81 -8.30 23.30
N LEU A 42 1.90 -7.51 23.35
CA LEU A 42 3.23 -8.00 23.73
C LEU A 42 3.30 -8.56 25.15
N LYS A 43 2.46 -8.07 26.07
CA LYS A 43 2.40 -8.55 27.46
C LYS A 43 1.50 -9.78 27.65
N ASN A 44 0.38 -9.84 26.90
CA ASN A 44 -0.75 -10.69 27.27
C ASN A 44 -1.19 -11.66 26.17
N LEU A 45 -0.82 -11.44 24.90
CA LEU A 45 -1.33 -12.24 23.78
C LEU A 45 -0.55 -13.56 23.64
N GLY A 46 -1.26 -14.68 23.67
CA GLY A 46 -0.71 -16.00 23.42
C GLY A 46 -0.67 -16.37 21.93
N ASN A 47 -0.25 -17.61 21.64
CA ASN A 47 -0.31 -18.16 20.30
C ASN A 47 -1.77 -18.53 19.95
N SER A 48 -2.28 -18.00 18.81
CA SER A 48 -3.66 -18.19 18.35
C SER A 48 -3.99 -19.62 17.88
N SER A 49 -3.00 -20.52 17.76
CA SER A 49 -3.24 -21.70 16.91
C SER A 49 -3.74 -22.95 17.63
N ARG A 50 -3.75 -23.11 18.96
CA ARG A 50 -4.23 -24.39 19.58
C ARG A 50 -4.41 -24.38 21.10
N GLY A 51 -4.19 -23.30 21.78
CA GLY A 51 -4.36 -23.28 23.24
C GLY A 51 -5.83 -23.19 23.62
N ALA A 52 -6.26 -24.00 24.58
CA ALA A 52 -7.56 -23.86 25.23
C ALA A 52 -7.53 -22.88 26.42
N TYR A 53 -6.40 -22.20 26.63
CA TYR A 53 -6.23 -21.20 27.68
C TYR A 53 -6.57 -19.80 27.16
N GLU A 54 -6.97 -18.92 28.09
CA GLU A 54 -7.56 -17.61 27.80
C GLU A 54 -6.73 -16.77 26.79
N ALA A 55 -5.43 -16.60 27.03
CA ALA A 55 -4.57 -15.81 26.14
C ALA A 55 -4.50 -16.34 24.68
N SER A 56 -4.67 -17.66 24.46
CA SER A 56 -4.73 -18.24 23.12
C SER A 56 -6.09 -18.03 22.45
N MET A 57 -7.15 -18.14 23.24
CA MET A 57 -8.50 -17.89 22.75
C MET A 57 -8.70 -16.41 22.39
N ASP A 58 -8.16 -15.51 23.20
CA ASP A 58 -8.22 -14.06 22.94
C ASP A 58 -7.42 -13.69 21.69
N ALA A 59 -6.24 -14.30 21.50
CA ALA A 59 -5.49 -14.15 20.25
C ALA A 59 -6.27 -14.60 19.02
N SER A 60 -6.97 -15.73 19.12
CA SER A 60 -7.79 -16.28 18.02
C SER A 60 -8.98 -15.39 17.71
N ARG A 61 -9.66 -14.87 18.73
CA ARG A 61 -10.77 -13.91 18.60
C ARG A 61 -10.31 -12.62 17.95
N LEU A 62 -9.26 -12.01 18.47
CA LEU A 62 -8.67 -10.78 17.91
C LEU A 62 -8.33 -10.90 16.44
N ILE A 63 -7.67 -11.99 16.06
CA ILE A 63 -7.33 -12.26 14.64
C ILE A 63 -8.58 -12.40 13.79
N TYR A 64 -9.59 -13.10 14.27
CA TYR A 64 -10.85 -13.26 13.55
C TYR A 64 -11.60 -11.92 13.44
N ASP A 65 -11.71 -11.17 14.52
CA ASP A 65 -12.39 -9.86 14.54
C ASP A 65 -11.70 -8.85 13.61
N THR A 66 -10.36 -8.92 13.50
CA THR A 66 -9.62 -8.11 12.52
C THR A 66 -9.99 -8.48 11.08
N ARG A 67 -10.22 -9.79 10.79
CA ARG A 67 -10.73 -10.20 9.46
C ARG A 67 -12.13 -9.68 9.20
N VAL A 68 -13.00 -9.66 10.23
CA VAL A 68 -14.35 -9.10 10.13
C VAL A 68 -14.28 -7.63 9.74
N GLN A 69 -13.44 -6.84 10.42
CA GLN A 69 -13.25 -5.42 10.10
C GLN A 69 -12.70 -5.21 8.68
N LEU A 70 -11.71 -6.00 8.25
CA LEU A 70 -11.15 -5.90 6.90
C LEU A 70 -12.18 -6.31 5.83
N ALA A 71 -12.95 -7.36 6.07
CA ALA A 71 -14.02 -7.79 5.17
C ALA A 71 -15.11 -6.71 5.04
N ALA A 72 -15.46 -6.04 6.14
CA ALA A 72 -16.39 -4.92 6.14
C ALA A 72 -15.82 -3.71 5.39
N LEU A 73 -14.56 -3.32 5.68
CA LEU A 73 -13.90 -2.17 5.06
C LEU A 73 -13.81 -2.27 3.54
N PHE A 74 -13.56 -3.47 3.01
CA PHE A 74 -13.36 -3.70 1.58
C PHE A 74 -14.56 -4.36 0.88
N HIS A 75 -15.68 -4.57 1.58
CA HIS A 75 -16.83 -5.34 1.09
C HIS A 75 -16.41 -6.69 0.48
N ALA A 76 -15.45 -7.37 1.17
CA ALA A 76 -14.80 -8.58 0.66
C ALA A 76 -15.60 -9.88 0.87
N GLY A 77 -16.85 -9.78 1.37
CA GLY A 77 -17.70 -10.94 1.67
C GLY A 77 -17.32 -11.61 2.99
N GLU A 78 -17.09 -12.93 2.97
CA GLU A 78 -16.83 -13.71 4.18
C GLU A 78 -15.45 -13.39 4.80
N PRO A 79 -15.37 -13.11 6.12
CA PRO A 79 -14.10 -12.78 6.79
C PRO A 79 -12.98 -13.83 6.58
N ARG A 80 -13.35 -15.12 6.48
CA ARG A 80 -12.40 -16.18 6.22
C ARG A 80 -11.70 -16.09 4.85
N GLN A 81 -12.20 -15.31 3.92
CA GLN A 81 -11.58 -15.05 2.63
C GLN A 81 -10.44 -14.01 2.70
N THR A 82 -10.19 -13.47 3.89
CA THR A 82 -9.04 -12.60 4.17
C THR A 82 -7.92 -13.38 4.83
N ALA A 83 -6.72 -13.40 4.24
CA ALA A 83 -5.52 -13.97 4.83
C ALA A 83 -4.50 -12.88 5.14
N PHE A 84 -3.81 -13.00 6.29
CA PHE A 84 -2.75 -12.07 6.67
C PHE A 84 -1.42 -12.40 6.00
N THR A 85 -0.70 -11.36 5.62
CA THR A 85 0.67 -11.41 5.11
C THR A 85 1.53 -10.41 5.87
N SER A 86 2.84 -10.47 5.71
CA SER A 86 3.75 -9.50 6.34
C SER A 86 3.68 -8.10 5.71
N ASN A 87 3.22 -8.01 4.46
CA ASN A 87 3.08 -6.76 3.69
C ASN A 87 2.39 -7.04 2.36
N SER A 88 2.08 -6.00 1.58
CA SER A 88 1.46 -6.17 0.25
C SER A 88 2.37 -6.86 -0.76
N THR A 89 3.70 -6.76 -0.63
CA THR A 89 4.63 -7.49 -1.53
C THR A 89 4.44 -9.01 -1.42
N GLU A 90 4.29 -9.51 -0.20
CA GLU A 90 3.98 -10.94 0.02
C GLU A 90 2.59 -11.29 -0.52
N ALA A 91 1.58 -10.44 -0.28
CA ALA A 91 0.23 -10.64 -0.79
C ALA A 91 0.21 -10.70 -2.33
N LEU A 92 0.88 -9.75 -3.00
CA LEU A 92 0.99 -9.69 -4.46
C LEU A 92 1.75 -10.88 -5.06
N ASN A 93 2.86 -11.31 -4.43
CA ASN A 93 3.54 -12.52 -4.87
C ASN A 93 2.64 -13.75 -4.73
N THR A 94 1.88 -13.86 -3.63
CA THR A 94 0.93 -14.95 -3.41
C THR A 94 -0.17 -14.95 -4.48
N ALA A 95 -0.76 -13.79 -4.77
CA ALA A 95 -1.80 -13.67 -5.79
C ALA A 95 -1.27 -13.96 -7.19
N ILE A 96 -0.24 -13.24 -7.62
CA ILE A 96 0.29 -13.28 -8.98
C ILE A 96 0.87 -14.66 -9.30
N LEU A 97 1.76 -15.18 -8.45
CA LEU A 97 2.38 -16.48 -8.70
C LEU A 97 1.41 -17.65 -8.45
N GLY A 98 0.50 -17.51 -7.48
CA GLY A 98 -0.43 -18.56 -7.12
C GLY A 98 -1.61 -18.73 -8.09
N LEU A 99 -1.96 -17.68 -8.86
CA LEU A 99 -3.07 -17.70 -9.81
C LEU A 99 -2.63 -17.74 -11.28
N LEU A 100 -1.52 -17.05 -11.61
CA LEU A 100 -1.20 -16.74 -13.00
C LEU A 100 -0.07 -17.62 -13.58
N GLN A 101 0.46 -18.55 -12.80
CA GLN A 101 1.42 -19.51 -13.33
C GLN A 101 0.75 -20.39 -14.41
N GLY A 102 1.27 -20.32 -15.64
CA GLY A 102 0.70 -21.00 -16.80
C GLY A 102 -0.35 -20.18 -17.57
N SER A 103 -0.64 -18.92 -17.17
CA SER A 103 -1.41 -18.00 -18.00
C SER A 103 -0.62 -17.63 -19.25
N GLY A 104 -1.28 -17.59 -20.42
CA GLY A 104 -0.66 -17.19 -21.68
C GLY A 104 -0.30 -15.70 -21.70
N HIS A 105 -1.22 -14.85 -21.23
CA HIS A 105 -1.07 -13.41 -21.27
C HIS A 105 -1.70 -12.72 -20.07
N VAL A 106 -1.07 -11.61 -19.61
CA VAL A 106 -1.56 -10.74 -18.52
C VAL A 106 -1.47 -9.28 -18.94
N ILE A 107 -2.54 -8.52 -18.69
CA ILE A 107 -2.56 -7.07 -18.85
C ILE A 107 -2.19 -6.42 -17.52
N THR A 108 -1.29 -5.44 -17.54
CA THR A 108 -0.89 -4.63 -16.39
C THR A 108 -0.69 -3.18 -16.81
N THR A 109 -0.16 -2.31 -15.93
CA THR A 109 -0.01 -0.89 -16.24
C THR A 109 1.42 -0.39 -16.04
N VAL A 110 1.76 0.75 -16.64
CA VAL A 110 3.02 1.45 -16.39
C VAL A 110 3.06 2.11 -15.00
N MET A 111 1.94 2.16 -14.28
CA MET A 111 1.82 2.76 -12.95
C MET A 111 2.30 1.84 -11.82
N GLU A 112 2.63 0.60 -12.13
CA GLU A 112 2.88 -0.45 -11.14
C GLU A 112 4.14 -0.21 -10.30
N HIS A 113 4.00 -0.52 -9.02
CA HIS A 113 5.14 -0.69 -8.12
C HIS A 113 5.92 -1.97 -8.45
N ASN A 114 7.22 -2.02 -8.13
CA ASN A 114 8.06 -3.22 -8.30
C ASN A 114 7.50 -4.48 -7.61
N SER A 115 6.63 -4.33 -6.62
CA SER A 115 5.96 -5.46 -5.95
C SER A 115 4.97 -6.20 -6.86
N VAL A 116 4.47 -5.53 -7.92
CA VAL A 116 3.68 -6.11 -9.01
C VAL A 116 4.58 -6.50 -10.17
N LEU A 117 5.46 -5.58 -10.62
CA LEU A 117 6.28 -5.80 -11.80
C LEU A 117 7.20 -7.02 -11.69
N ARG A 118 7.90 -7.17 -10.55
CA ARG A 118 8.89 -8.25 -10.40
C ARG A 118 8.28 -9.64 -10.41
N PRO A 119 7.16 -9.95 -9.72
CA PRO A 119 6.52 -11.25 -9.89
C PRO A 119 5.92 -11.45 -11.30
N LEU A 120 5.43 -10.40 -11.98
CA LEU A 120 5.01 -10.49 -13.39
C LEU A 120 6.19 -10.80 -14.31
N TYR A 121 7.32 -10.11 -14.18
CA TYR A 121 8.56 -10.42 -14.94
C TYR A 121 9.07 -11.84 -14.66
N ARG A 122 8.87 -12.35 -13.43
CA ARG A 122 9.17 -13.75 -13.16
C ARG A 122 8.27 -14.70 -13.96
N LEU A 123 6.97 -14.40 -14.09
CA LEU A 123 6.07 -15.17 -14.94
C LEU A 123 6.46 -15.06 -16.43
N GLU A 124 6.90 -13.89 -16.88
CA GLU A 124 7.39 -13.66 -18.23
C GLU A 124 8.57 -14.58 -18.56
N THR A 125 9.52 -14.79 -17.61
CA THR A 125 10.61 -15.79 -17.79
C THR A 125 10.09 -17.22 -17.87
N MET A 126 8.86 -17.48 -17.47
CA MET A 126 8.20 -18.80 -17.52
C MET A 126 7.25 -18.95 -18.72
N GLY A 127 7.19 -17.94 -19.62
CA GLY A 127 6.45 -17.98 -20.85
C GLY A 127 5.12 -17.21 -20.86
N THR A 128 4.76 -16.51 -19.80
CA THR A 128 3.62 -15.58 -19.78
C THR A 128 3.97 -14.31 -20.56
N GLU A 129 3.13 -13.85 -21.46
CA GLU A 129 3.31 -12.56 -22.13
C GLU A 129 2.65 -11.43 -21.32
N LEU A 130 3.22 -10.22 -21.38
CA LEU A 130 2.74 -9.04 -20.66
C LEU A 130 2.38 -7.91 -21.62
N SER A 131 1.22 -7.30 -21.43
CA SER A 131 0.85 -6.02 -22.05
C SER A 131 0.74 -4.93 -21.00
N PHE A 132 1.36 -3.78 -21.28
CA PHE A 132 1.36 -2.65 -20.36
C PHE A 132 0.45 -1.54 -20.91
N LEU A 133 -0.57 -1.17 -20.14
CA LEU A 133 -1.37 0.02 -20.44
C LEU A 133 -0.54 1.26 -20.14
N ASN A 134 -0.49 2.16 -21.13
CA ASN A 134 0.25 3.41 -21.03
C ASN A 134 -0.53 4.47 -20.24
N CYS A 135 0.18 5.50 -19.81
CA CYS A 135 -0.40 6.70 -19.21
C CYS A 135 -0.14 7.94 -20.08
N GLY A 136 -0.92 9.00 -19.83
CA GLY A 136 -0.72 10.30 -20.44
C GLY A 136 0.42 11.10 -19.81
N GLU A 137 0.60 12.35 -20.26
CA GLU A 137 1.68 13.24 -19.81
C GLU A 137 1.61 13.60 -18.33
N ARG A 138 0.43 13.56 -17.73
CA ARG A 138 0.20 13.78 -16.29
C ARG A 138 0.16 12.47 -15.49
N GLY A 139 0.47 11.35 -16.14
CA GLY A 139 0.50 10.03 -15.51
C GLY A 139 -0.89 9.42 -15.27
N GLU A 140 -1.95 9.93 -15.91
CA GLU A 140 -3.29 9.35 -15.91
C GLU A 140 -3.34 8.09 -16.79
N LEU A 141 -3.98 7.02 -16.32
CA LEU A 141 -4.04 5.74 -17.04
C LEU A 141 -4.98 5.81 -18.24
N HIS A 142 -4.51 5.35 -19.40
CA HIS A 142 -5.32 5.23 -20.61
C HIS A 142 -6.09 3.89 -20.62
N CYS A 143 -7.23 3.84 -19.91
CA CYS A 143 -8.08 2.64 -19.86
C CYS A 143 -8.69 2.25 -21.22
N GLU A 144 -8.66 3.14 -22.22
CA GLU A 144 -9.08 2.86 -23.62
C GLU A 144 -8.20 1.77 -24.26
N GLY A 145 -6.97 1.59 -23.77
CA GLY A 145 -6.06 0.55 -24.24
C GLY A 145 -6.44 -0.88 -23.85
N LEU A 146 -7.41 -1.08 -22.93
CA LEU A 146 -7.81 -2.42 -22.48
C LEU A 146 -8.24 -3.33 -23.62
N GLU A 147 -9.15 -2.86 -24.47
CA GLU A 147 -9.66 -3.63 -25.61
C GLU A 147 -8.55 -3.98 -26.60
N ALA A 148 -7.63 -3.04 -26.84
CA ALA A 148 -6.51 -3.27 -27.76
C ALA A 148 -5.47 -4.24 -27.20
N ALA A 149 -5.37 -4.34 -25.88
CA ALA A 149 -4.45 -5.24 -25.19
C ALA A 149 -5.03 -6.66 -25.00
N LEU A 150 -6.35 -6.84 -25.18
CA LEU A 150 -7.03 -8.13 -25.00
C LEU A 150 -6.59 -9.13 -26.06
N ARG A 151 -6.31 -10.36 -25.63
CA ARG A 151 -5.95 -11.51 -26.48
C ARG A 151 -6.80 -12.73 -26.12
N PRO A 152 -6.90 -13.73 -27.01
CA PRO A 152 -7.64 -14.96 -26.71
C PRO A 152 -7.12 -15.76 -25.51
N ASP A 153 -5.84 -15.59 -25.16
CA ASP A 153 -5.14 -16.24 -24.07
C ASP A 153 -4.91 -15.32 -22.84
N THR A 154 -5.53 -14.14 -22.83
CA THR A 154 -5.49 -13.23 -21.68
C THR A 154 -6.19 -13.89 -20.49
N GLY A 155 -5.47 -14.03 -19.37
CA GLY A 155 -6.02 -14.66 -18.15
C GLY A 155 -6.37 -13.66 -17.04
N ALA A 156 -5.73 -12.49 -17.01
CA ALA A 156 -5.91 -11.52 -15.93
C ALA A 156 -5.57 -10.09 -16.30
N VAL A 157 -6.13 -9.16 -15.51
CA VAL A 157 -5.64 -7.79 -15.35
C VAL A 157 -5.09 -7.62 -13.94
N VAL A 158 -3.88 -7.10 -13.84
CA VAL A 158 -3.23 -6.76 -12.56
C VAL A 158 -2.92 -5.28 -12.54
N CYS A 159 -3.50 -4.51 -11.60
CA CYS A 159 -3.20 -3.08 -11.54
C CYS A 159 -3.18 -2.53 -10.11
N THR A 160 -2.41 -1.46 -9.92
CA THR A 160 -2.49 -0.63 -8.71
C THR A 160 -3.77 0.21 -8.73
N HIS A 161 -4.36 0.45 -7.55
CA HIS A 161 -5.50 1.38 -7.43
C HIS A 161 -5.06 2.84 -7.50
N ALA A 162 -3.84 3.16 -7.03
CA ALA A 162 -3.26 4.48 -7.21
C ALA A 162 -1.74 4.42 -7.31
N SER A 163 -1.18 5.26 -8.18
CA SER A 163 0.26 5.41 -8.32
C SER A 163 0.91 5.87 -7.02
N ASN A 164 1.90 5.13 -6.57
CA ASN A 164 2.71 5.52 -5.42
C ASN A 164 3.67 6.69 -5.71
N LEU A 165 3.75 7.13 -6.96
CA LEU A 165 4.55 8.27 -7.40
C LEU A 165 3.70 9.53 -7.57
N THR A 166 2.70 9.49 -8.44
CA THR A 166 1.89 10.67 -8.80
C THR A 166 0.65 10.84 -7.93
N GLY A 167 0.20 9.77 -7.27
CA GLY A 167 -1.06 9.75 -6.53
C GLY A 167 -2.30 9.57 -7.41
N ASN A 168 -2.16 9.57 -8.74
CA ASN A 168 -3.30 9.34 -9.64
C ASN A 168 -3.95 7.99 -9.35
N SER A 169 -5.26 7.96 -9.23
CA SER A 169 -6.04 6.73 -9.09
C SER A 169 -6.46 6.17 -10.45
N VAL A 170 -6.87 4.93 -10.42
CA VAL A 170 -7.36 4.16 -11.57
C VAL A 170 -8.85 3.87 -11.36
N ASP A 171 -9.65 3.96 -12.40
CA ASP A 171 -11.07 3.57 -12.37
C ASP A 171 -11.20 2.04 -12.29
N LEU A 172 -11.12 1.51 -11.06
CA LEU A 172 -11.23 0.08 -10.80
C LEU A 172 -12.58 -0.50 -11.25
N LYS A 173 -13.65 0.28 -11.17
CA LYS A 173 -14.98 -0.19 -11.59
C LYS A 173 -15.04 -0.43 -13.10
N ARG A 174 -14.44 0.45 -13.89
CA ARG A 174 -14.33 0.29 -15.33
C ARG A 174 -13.51 -0.95 -15.69
N ILE A 175 -12.32 -1.11 -15.07
CA ILE A 175 -11.45 -2.28 -15.31
C ILE A 175 -12.13 -3.57 -14.84
N GLY A 176 -12.75 -3.58 -13.67
CA GLY A 176 -13.44 -4.75 -13.15
C GLY A 176 -14.64 -5.18 -14.01
N ASN A 177 -15.40 -4.22 -14.57
CA ASN A 177 -16.46 -4.52 -15.53
C ASN A 177 -15.89 -5.18 -16.80
N PHE A 178 -14.81 -4.63 -17.36
CA PHE A 178 -14.09 -5.22 -18.47
C PHE A 178 -13.62 -6.66 -18.15
N CYS A 179 -13.00 -6.87 -17.00
CA CYS A 179 -12.57 -8.21 -16.57
C CYS A 179 -13.74 -9.19 -16.49
N ARG A 180 -14.87 -8.78 -15.92
CA ARG A 180 -16.07 -9.60 -15.82
C ARG A 180 -16.66 -9.96 -17.17
N GLU A 181 -16.72 -9.01 -18.11
CA GLU A 181 -17.24 -9.21 -19.48
C GLU A 181 -16.40 -10.21 -20.27
N HIS A 182 -15.09 -10.22 -20.03
CA HIS A 182 -14.14 -11.10 -20.73
C HIS A 182 -13.70 -12.33 -19.92
N ASN A 183 -14.31 -12.60 -18.75
CA ASN A 183 -13.95 -13.69 -17.86
C ASN A 183 -12.47 -13.70 -17.44
N LEU A 184 -11.90 -12.54 -17.20
CA LEU A 184 -10.54 -12.35 -16.71
C LEU A 184 -10.51 -12.25 -15.19
N LEU A 185 -9.42 -12.68 -14.57
CA LEU A 185 -9.14 -12.39 -13.17
C LEU A 185 -8.75 -10.92 -12.99
N PHE A 186 -9.24 -10.30 -11.91
CA PHE A 186 -8.89 -8.93 -11.57
C PHE A 186 -8.17 -8.88 -10.22
N ILE A 187 -6.85 -8.56 -10.25
CA ILE A 187 -5.98 -8.46 -9.08
C ILE A 187 -5.59 -7.00 -8.86
N VAL A 188 -5.86 -6.48 -7.66
CA VAL A 188 -5.63 -5.06 -7.32
C VAL A 188 -4.60 -4.91 -6.22
N ASP A 189 -3.61 -4.03 -6.45
CA ASP A 189 -2.72 -3.50 -5.41
C ASP A 189 -3.32 -2.24 -4.79
N ALA A 190 -3.87 -2.36 -3.58
CA ALA A 190 -4.44 -1.28 -2.80
C ALA A 190 -3.45 -0.63 -1.81
N SER A 191 -2.14 -0.80 -1.99
CA SER A 191 -1.13 -0.34 -1.02
C SER A 191 -1.16 1.16 -0.73
N GLN A 192 -1.65 1.99 -1.65
CA GLN A 192 -1.74 3.44 -1.49
C GLN A 192 -3.14 3.92 -1.10
N THR A 193 -4.13 3.06 -1.17
CA THR A 193 -5.54 3.46 -1.09
C THR A 193 -6.32 2.78 0.02
N ALA A 194 -5.85 1.62 0.50
CA ALA A 194 -6.46 0.94 1.64
C ALA A 194 -6.52 1.86 2.87
N GLY A 195 -7.74 2.16 3.34
CA GLY A 195 -8.02 3.05 4.47
C GLY A 195 -8.09 4.55 4.12
N THR A 196 -7.84 4.94 2.86
CA THR A 196 -7.89 6.34 2.42
C THR A 196 -8.84 6.58 1.25
N LEU A 197 -9.07 5.60 0.40
CA LEU A 197 -10.11 5.63 -0.62
C LEU A 197 -11.09 4.48 -0.40
N GLU A 198 -12.34 4.70 -0.79
CA GLU A 198 -13.33 3.64 -0.77
C GLU A 198 -12.98 2.53 -1.76
N ILE A 199 -13.05 1.29 -1.31
CA ILE A 199 -12.85 0.10 -2.13
C ILE A 199 -13.97 -0.88 -1.83
N ASP A 200 -14.80 -1.15 -2.83
CA ASP A 200 -15.83 -2.16 -2.77
C ASP A 200 -15.48 -3.29 -3.76
N MET A 201 -14.97 -4.40 -3.23
CA MET A 201 -14.55 -5.54 -4.05
C MET A 201 -15.70 -6.10 -4.88
N GLN A 202 -16.92 -6.09 -4.35
CA GLN A 202 -18.10 -6.63 -5.05
C GLN A 202 -18.57 -5.69 -6.17
N ALA A 203 -18.74 -4.41 -5.85
CA ALA A 203 -19.19 -3.41 -6.82
C ALA A 203 -18.15 -3.12 -7.93
N MET A 204 -16.87 -3.31 -7.62
CA MET A 204 -15.74 -3.12 -8.55
C MET A 204 -15.30 -4.42 -9.22
N ASN A 205 -15.99 -5.54 -8.99
CA ASN A 205 -15.66 -6.88 -9.54
C ASN A 205 -14.21 -7.30 -9.30
N ILE A 206 -13.65 -7.02 -8.14
CA ILE A 206 -12.28 -7.38 -7.76
C ILE A 206 -12.25 -8.82 -7.27
N ASP A 207 -11.42 -9.66 -7.89
CA ASP A 207 -11.24 -11.05 -7.47
C ASP A 207 -10.24 -11.19 -6.32
N VAL A 208 -9.17 -10.37 -6.35
CA VAL A 208 -8.13 -10.38 -5.33
C VAL A 208 -7.69 -8.95 -5.02
N LEU A 209 -7.77 -8.57 -3.75
CA LEU A 209 -7.30 -7.28 -3.23
C LEU A 209 -6.08 -7.52 -2.34
N CYS A 210 -4.94 -6.90 -2.66
CA CYS A 210 -3.71 -6.95 -1.87
C CYS A 210 -3.48 -5.61 -1.16
N PHE A 211 -3.17 -5.63 0.15
CA PHE A 211 -3.00 -4.41 0.94
C PHE A 211 -1.84 -4.52 1.94
N THR A 212 -1.39 -3.36 2.44
CA THR A 212 -0.41 -3.27 3.53
C THR A 212 -0.99 -2.49 4.71
N GLY A 213 -0.69 -2.93 5.93
CA GLY A 213 -1.27 -2.32 7.14
C GLY A 213 -0.60 -1.02 7.58
N HIS A 214 0.64 -0.74 7.15
CA HIS A 214 1.46 0.33 7.73
C HIS A 214 1.38 1.70 7.05
N LYS A 215 0.57 1.83 5.98
CA LYS A 215 0.32 3.10 5.26
C LYS A 215 -1.03 3.68 5.68
N GLY A 216 -1.97 3.86 4.76
CA GLY A 216 -3.29 4.44 5.02
C GLY A 216 -4.15 3.68 6.03
N LEU A 217 -3.86 2.42 6.31
CA LEU A 217 -4.50 1.68 7.41
C LEU A 217 -3.92 2.00 8.80
N TYR A 218 -2.89 2.84 8.94
CA TYR A 218 -2.27 3.28 10.20
C TYR A 218 -1.77 2.17 11.13
N GLY A 219 -1.76 0.92 10.70
CA GLY A 219 -1.28 -0.23 11.47
C GLY A 219 0.25 -0.30 11.54
N PRO A 220 0.81 -1.24 12.29
CA PRO A 220 2.25 -1.48 12.38
C PRO A 220 2.84 -2.00 11.07
N GLN A 221 4.15 -1.79 10.86
CA GLN A 221 4.91 -2.52 9.87
C GLN A 221 4.88 -4.03 10.16
N GLY A 222 5.08 -4.86 9.14
CA GLY A 222 4.98 -6.31 9.29
C GLY A 222 3.53 -6.81 9.31
N THR A 223 2.58 -5.98 8.85
CA THR A 223 1.16 -6.33 8.64
C THR A 223 0.73 -6.00 7.21
N GLY A 224 -0.08 -6.87 6.67
CA GLY A 224 -0.70 -6.75 5.37
C GLY A 224 -1.66 -7.93 5.17
N GLY A 225 -2.25 -8.03 3.99
CA GLY A 225 -3.16 -9.12 3.72
C GLY A 225 -3.63 -9.18 2.29
N ILE A 226 -4.39 -10.23 2.04
CA ILE A 226 -5.02 -10.54 0.78
C ILE A 226 -6.48 -10.88 1.05
N CYS A 227 -7.40 -10.17 0.40
CA CYS A 227 -8.82 -10.54 0.35
C CYS A 227 -9.09 -11.23 -0.98
N VAL A 228 -9.74 -12.40 -0.94
CA VAL A 228 -9.95 -13.27 -2.10
C VAL A 228 -11.43 -13.49 -2.31
N ARG A 229 -11.92 -13.35 -3.53
CA ARG A 229 -13.30 -13.66 -3.89
C ARG A 229 -13.63 -15.12 -3.54
N GLU A 230 -14.80 -15.36 -2.99
CA GLU A 230 -15.26 -16.71 -2.65
C GLU A 230 -15.23 -17.63 -3.89
N GLY A 231 -14.78 -18.87 -3.68
CA GLY A 231 -14.65 -19.88 -4.73
C GLY A 231 -13.37 -19.78 -5.56
N LEU A 232 -12.55 -18.74 -5.40
CA LEU A 232 -11.25 -18.65 -6.06
C LEU A 232 -10.18 -19.38 -5.22
N HIS A 233 -9.44 -20.26 -5.86
CA HIS A 233 -8.36 -21.02 -5.23
C HIS A 233 -6.99 -20.46 -5.65
N ILE A 234 -6.17 -20.11 -4.66
CA ILE A 234 -4.81 -19.59 -4.87
C ILE A 234 -3.80 -20.64 -4.39
N SER A 235 -2.85 -21.01 -5.25
CA SER A 235 -1.72 -21.85 -4.83
C SER A 235 -0.85 -21.12 -3.81
N PRO A 236 -0.52 -21.72 -2.66
CA PRO A 236 0.20 -21.04 -1.60
C PRO A 236 1.63 -20.70 -2.01
N LEU A 237 2.08 -19.48 -1.67
CA LEU A 237 3.48 -19.07 -1.84
C LEU A 237 4.40 -19.79 -0.84
N LYS A 238 3.90 -20.07 0.36
CA LYS A 238 4.62 -20.75 1.45
C LYS A 238 3.81 -21.94 1.92
N SER A 239 4.51 -23.04 2.24
CA SER A 239 3.94 -24.22 2.87
C SER A 239 4.60 -24.46 4.21
N GLY A 240 3.83 -24.90 5.21
CA GLY A 240 4.37 -25.15 6.55
C GLY A 240 3.30 -25.37 7.61
N GLY A 241 3.64 -25.12 8.86
CA GLY A 241 2.71 -25.30 9.98
C GLY A 241 1.52 -24.35 9.88
N SER A 242 0.33 -24.90 9.72
CA SER A 242 -0.94 -24.15 9.64
C SER A 242 -1.76 -24.22 10.93
N GLY A 243 -1.32 -25.03 11.91
CA GLY A 243 -2.10 -25.31 13.12
C GLY A 243 -3.23 -26.34 12.92
N ILE A 244 -3.57 -26.76 11.71
CA ILE A 244 -4.61 -27.73 11.38
C ILE A 244 -4.06 -28.83 10.46
N GLN A 245 -4.78 -29.95 10.33
CA GLN A 245 -4.46 -31.06 9.42
C GLN A 245 -3.01 -31.58 9.53
N THR A 246 -2.47 -31.72 10.75
CA THR A 246 -1.06 -32.01 11.04
C THR A 246 -0.50 -33.25 10.31
N TYR A 247 -1.32 -34.24 10.06
CA TYR A 247 -0.91 -35.50 9.42
C TYR A 247 -1.06 -35.47 7.88
N ASN A 248 -1.64 -34.41 7.32
CA ASN A 248 -1.68 -34.24 5.87
C ASN A 248 -0.29 -33.80 5.36
N LYS A 249 0.13 -34.35 4.22
CA LYS A 249 1.39 -33.97 3.56
C LYS A 249 1.30 -32.65 2.82
N GLU A 250 0.10 -32.21 2.46
CA GLU A 250 -0.15 -31.03 1.68
C GLU A 250 -0.57 -29.86 2.58
N GLN A 251 -0.37 -28.64 2.11
CA GLN A 251 -0.89 -27.41 2.73
C GLN A 251 -2.43 -27.49 2.72
N PRO A 252 -3.13 -27.04 3.79
CA PRO A 252 -4.59 -26.94 3.78
C PRO A 252 -5.10 -26.15 2.58
N SER A 253 -6.18 -26.59 1.96
CA SER A 253 -6.81 -25.90 0.82
C SER A 253 -7.83 -24.84 1.23
N GLN A 254 -8.22 -24.83 2.50
CA GLN A 254 -9.26 -23.93 3.01
C GLN A 254 -8.68 -22.59 3.42
N MET A 255 -9.31 -21.50 2.97
CA MET A 255 -9.01 -20.16 3.44
C MET A 255 -9.40 -19.99 4.93
N PRO A 256 -8.67 -19.21 5.69
CA PRO A 256 -7.41 -18.53 5.35
C PRO A 256 -6.16 -19.39 5.50
N ALA A 257 -6.27 -20.60 6.07
CA ALA A 257 -5.13 -21.48 6.39
C ALA A 257 -4.32 -21.90 5.14
N ALA A 258 -4.95 -21.91 3.97
CA ALA A 258 -4.28 -22.16 2.70
C ALA A 258 -3.11 -21.22 2.44
N LEU A 259 -3.26 -19.93 2.80
CA LEU A 259 -2.28 -18.89 2.54
C LEU A 259 -1.49 -18.46 3.78
N GLU A 260 -1.82 -18.98 4.96
CA GLU A 260 -1.18 -18.63 6.24
C GLU A 260 -0.34 -19.78 6.78
N ALA A 261 0.90 -19.87 6.33
CA ALA A 261 1.86 -20.81 6.88
C ALA A 261 2.73 -20.13 7.95
N GLY A 262 2.86 -20.78 9.11
CA GLY A 262 3.64 -20.31 10.25
C GLY A 262 2.78 -19.54 11.26
N THR A 263 3.42 -19.11 12.37
CA THR A 263 2.76 -18.31 13.42
C THR A 263 2.53 -16.90 12.89
N LEU A 264 1.28 -16.44 12.96
CA LEU A 264 0.91 -15.08 12.55
C LEU A 264 1.54 -14.02 13.47
N ASN A 265 1.76 -12.82 12.94
CA ASN A 265 2.17 -11.64 13.70
C ASN A 265 1.03 -11.11 14.55
N GLY A 266 0.67 -11.85 15.63
CA GLY A 266 -0.46 -11.51 16.48
C GLY A 266 -0.36 -10.11 17.09
N HIS A 267 0.85 -9.69 17.50
CA HIS A 267 1.07 -8.36 18.07
C HIS A 267 0.84 -7.24 17.04
N GLY A 268 1.34 -7.43 15.80
CA GLY A 268 1.09 -6.50 14.71
C GLY A 268 -0.39 -6.47 14.31
N ILE A 269 -1.06 -7.63 14.29
CA ILE A 269 -2.50 -7.72 13.99
C ILE A 269 -3.33 -7.02 15.08
N ALA A 270 -2.94 -7.09 16.35
CA ALA A 270 -3.58 -6.32 17.43
C ALA A 270 -3.52 -4.81 17.18
N GLY A 271 -2.35 -4.32 16.74
CA GLY A 271 -2.21 -2.92 16.33
C GLY A 271 -3.05 -2.58 15.10
N LEU A 272 -3.12 -3.48 14.11
CA LEU A 272 -3.97 -3.29 12.92
C LEU A 272 -5.45 -3.29 13.29
N HIS A 273 -5.90 -4.16 14.20
CA HIS A 273 -7.27 -4.17 14.74
C HIS A 273 -7.67 -2.82 15.32
N ALA A 274 -6.82 -2.26 16.19
CA ALA A 274 -7.05 -0.96 16.80
C ALA A 274 -7.03 0.18 15.75
N ALA A 275 -6.19 0.07 14.73
CA ALA A 275 -6.14 1.02 13.62
C ALA A 275 -7.42 0.97 12.76
N LEU A 276 -7.95 -0.21 12.50
CA LEU A 276 -9.23 -0.39 11.79
C LEU A 276 -10.40 0.18 12.60
N SER A 277 -10.43 -0.01 13.92
CA SER A 277 -11.42 0.62 14.80
C SER A 277 -11.34 2.15 14.76
N PHE A 278 -10.13 2.72 14.71
CA PHE A 278 -9.94 4.16 14.51
C PHE A 278 -10.49 4.63 13.15
N ILE A 279 -10.23 3.87 12.08
CA ILE A 279 -10.75 4.20 10.73
C ILE A 279 -12.28 4.11 10.69
N GLU A 280 -12.86 3.10 11.36
CA GLU A 280 -14.32 2.94 11.47
C GLU A 280 -14.96 4.10 12.22
N GLU A 281 -14.33 4.55 13.32
CA GLU A 281 -14.82 5.68 14.13
C GLU A 281 -14.76 7.02 13.36
N VAL A 282 -13.64 7.28 12.66
CA VAL A 282 -13.42 8.53 11.93
C VAL A 282 -14.15 8.54 10.58
N GLY A 283 -14.18 7.41 9.90
CA GLY A 283 -14.68 7.24 8.53
C GLY A 283 -13.61 7.47 7.47
N VAL A 284 -13.57 6.57 6.46
CA VAL A 284 -12.63 6.66 5.32
C VAL A 284 -12.78 7.97 4.56
N GLU A 285 -14.03 8.41 4.33
CA GLU A 285 -14.32 9.67 3.62
C GLU A 285 -13.77 10.90 4.39
N ALA A 286 -13.92 10.92 5.72
CA ALA A 286 -13.40 12.03 6.55
C ALA A 286 -11.86 12.05 6.56
N ILE A 287 -11.22 10.87 6.61
CA ILE A 287 -9.77 10.73 6.51
C ILE A 287 -9.31 11.27 5.15
N HIS A 288 -9.89 10.75 4.08
CA HIS A 288 -9.56 11.18 2.71
C HIS A 288 -9.76 12.69 2.52
N GLY A 289 -10.91 13.22 2.91
CA GLY A 289 -11.23 14.66 2.77
C GLY A 289 -10.21 15.56 3.49
N ARG A 290 -9.76 15.16 4.69
CA ARG A 290 -8.71 15.88 5.41
C ARG A 290 -7.36 15.80 4.70
N GLU A 291 -6.95 14.62 4.28
CA GLU A 291 -5.68 14.40 3.59
C GLU A 291 -5.64 15.15 2.25
N MET A 292 -6.75 15.13 1.51
CA MET A 292 -6.91 15.88 0.26
C MET A 292 -6.89 17.39 0.48
N LYS A 293 -7.50 17.91 1.55
CA LYS A 293 -7.42 19.34 1.91
C LYS A 293 -5.96 19.78 2.11
N LEU A 294 -5.16 18.98 2.84
CA LEU A 294 -3.76 19.27 3.09
C LEU A 294 -2.93 19.19 1.79
N MET A 295 -3.15 18.16 1.00
CA MET A 295 -2.50 17.95 -0.29
C MET A 295 -2.82 19.10 -1.27
N ARG A 296 -4.09 19.50 -1.39
CA ARG A 296 -4.50 20.61 -2.24
C ARG A 296 -3.86 21.92 -1.81
N LYS A 297 -3.85 22.21 -0.50
CA LYS A 297 -3.18 23.42 0.04
C LYS A 297 -1.70 23.44 -0.35
N PHE A 298 -1.01 22.32 -0.23
CA PHE A 298 0.39 22.21 -0.65
C PHE A 298 0.55 22.39 -2.16
N HIS A 299 -0.21 21.63 -2.96
CA HIS A 299 -0.18 21.71 -4.41
C HIS A 299 -0.39 23.15 -4.92
N ASP A 300 -1.46 23.81 -4.43
CA ASP A 300 -1.80 25.18 -4.85
C ASP A 300 -0.75 26.20 -4.43
N GLY A 301 -0.08 25.95 -3.30
CA GLY A 301 1.01 26.81 -2.83
C GLY A 301 2.30 26.67 -3.61
N VAL A 302 2.54 25.52 -4.26
CA VAL A 302 3.81 25.28 -4.97
C VAL A 302 3.69 25.34 -6.49
N LYS A 303 2.50 25.17 -7.08
CA LYS A 303 2.31 25.03 -8.52
C LYS A 303 2.71 26.24 -9.34
N GLU A 304 2.63 27.45 -8.76
CA GLU A 304 2.96 28.71 -9.43
C GLU A 304 4.40 29.19 -9.12
N ILE A 305 5.17 28.43 -8.33
CA ILE A 305 6.55 28.77 -8.01
C ILE A 305 7.42 28.58 -9.27
N PRO A 306 8.13 29.64 -9.75
CA PRO A 306 9.00 29.52 -10.91
C PRO A 306 10.08 28.45 -10.72
N GLY A 307 10.19 27.54 -11.70
CA GLY A 307 11.14 26.41 -11.65
C GLY A 307 10.64 25.17 -10.92
N VAL A 308 9.44 25.18 -10.37
CA VAL A 308 8.79 23.96 -9.86
C VAL A 308 8.00 23.29 -10.99
N ARG A 309 8.25 22.00 -11.20
CA ARG A 309 7.48 21.15 -12.11
C ARG A 309 6.76 20.08 -11.29
N ILE A 310 5.44 20.03 -11.38
CA ILE A 310 4.59 19.06 -10.69
C ILE A 310 4.21 17.94 -11.65
N TYR A 311 4.13 16.71 -11.14
CA TYR A 311 3.71 15.51 -11.85
C TYR A 311 2.44 14.95 -11.22
N GLY A 312 1.48 14.59 -12.04
CA GLY A 312 0.19 14.05 -11.62
C GLY A 312 -0.97 14.83 -12.22
N ASP A 313 -2.13 14.18 -12.27
CA ASP A 313 -3.39 14.82 -12.63
C ASP A 313 -4.12 15.27 -11.35
N PHE A 314 -4.34 16.56 -11.22
CA PHE A 314 -4.99 17.17 -10.07
C PHE A 314 -6.40 17.68 -10.41
N SER A 315 -6.98 17.26 -11.53
CA SER A 315 -8.35 17.64 -11.94
C SER A 315 -9.42 16.99 -11.04
N GLU A 316 -9.12 15.80 -10.50
CA GLU A 316 -10.02 15.02 -9.66
C GLU A 316 -9.49 14.90 -8.22
N ASP A 317 -10.41 14.76 -7.25
CA ASP A 317 -10.07 14.51 -5.85
C ASP A 317 -9.99 13.01 -5.51
N ASN A 318 -10.49 12.12 -6.37
CA ASN A 318 -10.35 10.68 -6.20
C ASN A 318 -8.90 10.25 -6.52
N ARG A 319 -7.98 10.49 -5.58
CA ARG A 319 -6.54 10.21 -5.72
C ARG A 319 -5.88 10.01 -4.35
N ALA A 320 -4.68 9.45 -4.33
CA ALA A 320 -3.87 9.42 -3.11
C ALA A 320 -3.32 10.82 -2.77
N PRO A 321 -3.13 11.15 -1.47
CA PRO A 321 -2.69 12.48 -1.00
C PRO A 321 -1.17 12.69 -1.23
N ILE A 322 -0.77 12.69 -2.49
CA ILE A 322 0.63 12.77 -2.95
C ILE A 322 0.80 13.97 -3.87
N VAL A 323 1.90 14.72 -3.68
CA VAL A 323 2.43 15.70 -4.65
C VAL A 323 3.85 15.31 -4.99
N ALA A 324 4.08 15.02 -6.26
CA ALA A 324 5.37 14.68 -6.84
C ALA A 324 5.89 15.88 -7.63
N LEU A 325 7.11 16.34 -7.34
CA LEU A 325 7.65 17.53 -8.01
C LEU A 325 9.17 17.46 -8.20
N ASN A 326 9.66 18.29 -9.13
CA ASN A 326 11.07 18.65 -9.24
C ASN A 326 11.24 20.16 -9.16
N ILE A 327 12.40 20.60 -8.70
CA ILE A 327 12.80 21.99 -8.65
C ILE A 327 13.93 22.18 -9.67
N ARG A 328 13.67 22.94 -10.74
CA ARG A 328 14.62 23.19 -11.84
C ARG A 328 15.21 21.85 -12.35
N ASP A 329 16.51 21.82 -12.56
CA ASP A 329 17.32 20.65 -12.97
C ASP A 329 18.06 19.98 -11.80
N TYR A 330 17.69 20.33 -10.55
CA TYR A 330 18.34 19.75 -9.37
C TYR A 330 18.03 18.27 -9.23
N ASP A 331 19.02 17.48 -8.84
CA ASP A 331 18.84 16.08 -8.49
C ASP A 331 17.86 15.94 -7.32
N SER A 332 16.94 14.99 -7.40
CA SER A 332 15.89 14.80 -6.40
C SER A 332 16.44 14.44 -5.01
N ALA A 333 17.57 13.72 -4.94
CA ALA A 333 18.18 13.37 -3.66
C ALA A 333 18.80 14.62 -3.01
N GLN A 334 19.42 15.50 -3.80
CA GLN A 334 19.94 16.77 -3.31
C GLN A 334 18.84 17.65 -2.74
N VAL A 335 17.70 17.80 -3.46
CA VAL A 335 16.56 18.57 -2.97
C VAL A 335 16.02 18.00 -1.67
N SER A 336 15.88 16.67 -1.57
CA SER A 336 15.37 16.03 -0.35
C SER A 336 16.34 16.17 0.83
N ASP A 337 17.65 16.15 0.58
CA ASP A 337 18.68 16.37 1.62
C ASP A 337 18.64 17.81 2.14
N GLU A 338 18.54 18.81 1.26
CA GLU A 338 18.40 20.22 1.63
C GLU A 338 17.09 20.47 2.44
N LEU A 339 15.97 19.84 2.06
CA LEU A 339 14.73 19.88 2.82
C LEU A 339 14.91 19.31 4.23
N ALA A 340 15.62 18.17 4.33
CA ALA A 340 15.85 17.51 5.62
C ALA A 340 16.80 18.30 6.52
N VAL A 341 17.93 18.78 5.99
CA VAL A 341 18.99 19.47 6.75
C VAL A 341 18.62 20.93 7.05
N GLY A 342 18.12 21.65 6.04
CA GLY A 342 17.81 23.07 6.15
C GLY A 342 16.49 23.36 6.87
N TYR A 343 15.48 22.52 6.67
CA TYR A 343 14.10 22.77 7.13
C TYR A 343 13.53 21.70 8.05
N GLY A 344 14.24 20.58 8.27
CA GLY A 344 13.75 19.46 9.06
C GLY A 344 12.56 18.74 8.43
N ILE A 345 12.44 18.76 7.10
CA ILE A 345 11.32 18.19 6.34
C ILE A 345 11.78 16.86 5.69
N SER A 346 11.13 15.78 6.06
CA SER A 346 11.37 14.45 5.49
C SER A 346 10.51 14.22 4.27
N THR A 347 11.12 13.98 3.11
CA THR A 347 10.48 13.63 1.84
C THR A 347 11.13 12.39 1.25
N ARG A 348 10.61 11.88 0.15
CA ARG A 348 11.22 10.74 -0.54
C ARG A 348 11.71 11.14 -1.93
N PRO A 349 13.03 11.03 -2.21
CA PRO A 349 13.59 11.25 -3.54
C PRO A 349 13.69 9.96 -4.35
N GLY A 350 14.00 10.09 -5.64
CA GLY A 350 14.50 9.04 -6.53
C GLY A 350 13.41 8.34 -7.33
N ALA A 351 13.55 7.03 -7.50
CA ALA A 351 12.75 6.23 -8.44
C ALA A 351 11.50 5.54 -7.82
N HIS A 352 11.25 5.66 -6.52
CA HIS A 352 10.03 5.21 -5.80
C HIS A 352 9.60 3.77 -6.06
N CYS A 353 10.48 2.88 -6.55
CA CYS A 353 10.13 1.54 -7.03
C CYS A 353 9.02 1.53 -8.11
N ALA A 354 8.91 2.59 -8.91
CA ALA A 354 7.95 2.76 -10.01
C ALA A 354 8.68 3.04 -11.35
N PRO A 355 9.51 2.10 -11.85
CA PRO A 355 10.45 2.36 -12.95
C PRO A 355 9.75 2.76 -14.25
N LEU A 356 8.63 2.11 -14.60
CA LEU A 356 7.90 2.38 -15.84
C LEU A 356 7.23 3.76 -15.80
N MET A 357 6.76 4.18 -14.63
CA MET A 357 6.20 5.52 -14.45
C MET A 357 7.25 6.61 -14.64
N HIS A 358 8.46 6.40 -14.10
CA HIS A 358 9.58 7.31 -14.35
C HIS A 358 10.00 7.37 -15.82
N GLN A 359 9.95 6.23 -16.53
CA GLN A 359 10.18 6.19 -17.97
C GLN A 359 9.11 6.99 -18.73
N SER A 360 7.83 6.81 -18.41
CA SER A 360 6.72 7.51 -19.03
C SER A 360 6.76 9.03 -18.80
N LEU A 361 7.20 9.46 -17.61
CA LEU A 361 7.29 10.89 -17.25
C LEU A 361 8.63 11.54 -17.63
N GLY A 362 9.60 10.77 -18.18
CA GLY A 362 10.93 11.26 -18.55
C GLY A 362 11.80 11.70 -17.38
N THR A 363 11.65 11.07 -16.23
CA THR A 363 12.30 11.47 -14.95
C THR A 363 13.28 10.42 -14.42
N VAL A 364 13.76 9.51 -15.27
CA VAL A 364 14.67 8.42 -14.88
C VAL A 364 15.97 8.95 -14.28
N GLU A 365 16.58 9.96 -14.94
CA GLU A 365 17.89 10.50 -14.54
C GLU A 365 17.78 11.45 -13.33
N GLN A 366 16.81 12.36 -13.32
CA GLN A 366 16.65 13.35 -12.26
C GLN A 366 16.00 12.78 -11.01
N GLY A 367 15.20 11.72 -11.16
CA GLY A 367 14.26 11.27 -10.12
C GLY A 367 13.15 12.29 -9.88
N ILE A 368 12.40 12.10 -8.80
CA ILE A 368 11.33 13.02 -8.36
C ILE A 368 11.42 13.15 -6.84
N VAL A 369 11.06 14.29 -6.29
CA VAL A 369 10.81 14.47 -4.86
C VAL A 369 9.32 14.31 -4.61
N ARG A 370 8.97 13.34 -3.78
CA ARG A 370 7.58 13.03 -3.41
C ARG A 370 7.25 13.54 -2.02
N PHE A 371 6.20 14.33 -1.94
CA PHE A 371 5.54 14.73 -0.70
C PHE A 371 4.25 13.93 -0.55
N SER A 372 4.01 13.37 0.61
CA SER A 372 2.79 12.60 0.88
C SER A 372 2.28 12.87 2.28
N PHE A 373 0.99 13.10 2.37
CA PHE A 373 0.33 13.61 3.55
C PHE A 373 -0.49 12.52 4.23
N SER A 374 -0.81 12.73 5.50
CA SER A 374 -1.66 11.83 6.28
C SER A 374 -2.60 12.63 7.17
N TRP A 375 -3.56 11.95 7.77
CA TRP A 375 -4.48 12.51 8.75
C TRP A 375 -3.80 13.35 9.85
N PHE A 376 -2.57 13.02 10.21
CA PHE A 376 -1.85 13.61 11.33
C PHE A 376 -1.01 14.84 10.96
N ASN A 377 -0.89 15.19 9.69
CA ASN A 377 -0.22 16.41 9.30
C ASN A 377 -1.06 17.65 9.64
N THR A 378 -0.42 18.79 9.81
CA THR A 378 -1.04 20.05 10.16
C THR A 378 -0.90 21.08 9.03
N GLU A 379 -1.77 22.09 9.03
CA GLU A 379 -1.70 23.18 8.05
C GLU A 379 -0.39 23.99 8.18
N ASP A 380 0.13 24.15 9.40
CA ASP A 380 1.40 24.85 9.65
C ASP A 380 2.59 24.10 9.06
N GLU A 381 2.56 22.75 9.13
CA GLU A 381 3.56 21.90 8.45
C GLU A 381 3.50 22.10 6.93
N ILE A 382 2.30 22.17 6.36
CA ILE A 382 2.09 22.43 4.93
C ILE A 382 2.65 23.80 4.52
N GLU A 383 2.36 24.86 5.26
CA GLU A 383 2.87 26.20 5.01
C GLU A 383 4.41 26.26 5.08
N THR A 384 4.98 25.55 6.03
CA THR A 384 6.44 25.42 6.15
C THR A 384 7.03 24.70 4.94
N GLY A 385 6.37 23.63 4.46
CA GLY A 385 6.77 22.92 3.25
C GLY A 385 6.72 23.78 1.99
N ILE A 386 5.65 24.56 1.81
CA ILE A 386 5.49 25.49 0.68
C ILE A 386 6.62 26.53 0.68
N ARG A 387 6.88 27.17 1.82
CA ARG A 387 7.96 28.14 1.97
C ARG A 387 9.32 27.51 1.65
N ALA A 388 9.62 26.30 2.16
CA ALA A 388 10.88 25.62 1.91
C ALA A 388 11.09 25.33 0.41
N VAL A 389 10.04 24.91 -0.30
CA VAL A 389 10.09 24.69 -1.76
C VAL A 389 10.36 26.03 -2.48
N GLY A 390 9.72 27.13 -2.07
CA GLY A 390 9.95 28.47 -2.64
C GLY A 390 11.39 28.91 -2.47
N GLU A 391 11.92 28.86 -1.25
CA GLU A 391 13.31 29.25 -0.97
C GLU A 391 14.33 28.39 -1.76
N LEU A 392 14.11 27.08 -1.89
CA LEU A 392 14.96 26.23 -2.71
C LEU A 392 14.84 26.52 -4.21
N ALA A 393 13.68 26.97 -4.68
CA ALA A 393 13.49 27.44 -6.03
C ALA A 393 14.07 28.85 -6.29
N GLY A 394 14.53 29.56 -5.24
CA GLY A 394 15.14 30.88 -5.33
C GLY A 394 14.12 32.02 -5.41
N VAL A 395 12.97 31.88 -4.75
CA VAL A 395 11.88 32.87 -4.67
C VAL A 395 11.70 33.35 -3.23
#